data_531fabfb889ddaf650187e53d429724f
#
_entry.id   531fabfb889ddaf650187e53d429724f
#
_cell.length_a   1.000
_cell.length_b   1.000
_cell.length_c   1.000
_cell.angle_alpha   90.00
_cell.angle_beta   90.00
_cell.angle_gamma   90.00
#
_symmetry.space_group_name_H-M   'P 1'
#
loop_
_entity.id
_entity.type
_entity.pdbx_description
1 polymer ?
#
loop_
_entity_poly.entity_id
_entity_poly.type
_entity_poly.pdbx_seq_one_letter_code
_entity_poly.pdbx_strand_id
1 'polypeptide(L)'
;MKKGLLLLLFFTLSLTQAFSYELVLPKTKSGTVTSKYLFFVGKTQNSEAITINDENIYVASNGAFAHSVKLKEGENRIVVRSNYNTQIYRFYKKTPAPAQEETICDFDIKPAVTKKDNVPLRSTPVDAGLNRIAHLFKDTTVLINGSKGNFYRVFLAKDKIAWIAQKDVTVDCDKNSKVASFINMDSKKYKNASIQTISFTKNLPYSIEEKDKEILFKIYNPELSDSSIYTLNIPKPKKYAYNVTLNNGEYTFKVNELPEETEDLTIVIDAGHGGSEKGAIGCLGDEEKDINLKIALELADKLKQTGVNVVMTRECDGNVSLDDRVNIAKKNDANIFISIHLNSIPDIPMNVHKNKGTSVYYFNPNSKA
;
A
#
# COMPACT_ATOMS: atom_id res chain seq x y z
N MET A 1 -9.02 61.95 60.40
CA MET A 1 -8.56 62.01 59.05
C MET A 1 -8.25 60.56 58.58
N LYS A 2 -9.12 59.91 57.84
CA LYS A 2 -8.92 58.55 57.29
C LYS A 2 -8.57 58.71 55.83
N LYS A 3 -7.33 58.33 55.49
CA LYS A 3 -6.89 58.26 54.10
C LYS A 3 -7.40 56.96 53.46
N GLY A 4 -8.34 57.12 52.49
CA GLY A 4 -8.79 55.98 51.67
C GLY A 4 -7.74 55.67 50.58
N LEU A 5 -7.26 54.43 50.55
CA LEU A 5 -6.42 53.89 49.53
C LEU A 5 -7.28 53.37 48.37
N LEU A 6 -7.22 54.06 47.22
CA LEU A 6 -7.87 53.64 45.99
C LEU A 6 -7.05 52.58 45.29
N LEU A 7 -7.46 51.34 45.34
CA LEU A 7 -6.80 50.23 44.65
C LEU A 7 -7.30 50.17 43.18
N LEU A 8 -6.46 50.63 42.22
CA LEU A 8 -6.75 50.51 40.79
C LEU A 8 -6.42 49.07 40.38
N LEU A 9 -7.43 48.25 40.17
CA LEU A 9 -7.28 46.93 39.53
C LEU A 9 -7.08 47.14 38.01
N PHE A 10 -5.86 46.99 37.52
CA PHE A 10 -5.63 46.82 36.09
C PHE A 10 -6.02 45.42 35.67
N PHE A 11 -7.17 45.27 35.05
CA PHE A 11 -7.56 44.09 34.29
C PHE A 11 -6.74 44.11 32.98
N THR A 12 -5.62 43.38 32.90
CA THR A 12 -4.99 43.06 31.62
C THR A 12 -5.87 42.05 30.92
N LEU A 13 -6.75 42.52 30.03
CA LEU A 13 -7.41 41.67 29.04
C LEU A 13 -6.29 41.14 28.10
N SER A 14 -5.81 39.94 28.32
CA SER A 14 -5.05 39.22 27.29
C SER A 14 -6.04 38.88 26.18
N LEU A 15 -6.11 39.74 25.15
CA LEU A 15 -6.71 39.39 23.87
C LEU A 15 -5.90 38.23 23.29
N THR A 16 -6.28 37.00 23.60
CA THR A 16 -5.91 35.86 22.76
C THR A 16 -6.54 36.14 21.40
N GLN A 17 -5.74 36.56 20.44
CA GLN A 17 -6.15 36.61 19.03
C GLN A 17 -6.63 35.21 18.66
N ALA A 18 -7.95 35.02 18.65
CA ALA A 18 -8.55 33.82 18.09
C ALA A 18 -8.18 33.80 16.59
N PHE A 19 -7.31 32.90 16.19
CA PHE A 19 -7.00 32.71 14.77
C PHE A 19 -8.29 32.23 14.10
N SER A 20 -8.72 32.92 13.04
CA SER A 20 -9.90 32.55 12.29
C SER A 20 -9.74 31.24 11.52
N TYR A 21 -8.51 30.80 11.34
CA TYR A 21 -8.18 29.50 10.75
C TYR A 21 -6.94 28.89 11.40
N GLU A 22 -6.85 27.56 11.35
CA GLU A 22 -5.72 26.76 11.81
C GLU A 22 -5.23 25.89 10.65
N LEU A 23 -3.91 25.87 10.41
CA LEU A 23 -3.30 25.01 9.42
C LEU A 23 -2.70 23.76 10.06
N VAL A 24 -3.01 22.61 9.51
CA VAL A 24 -2.33 21.33 9.76
C VAL A 24 -1.10 21.22 8.86
N LEU A 25 -1.17 21.73 7.62
CA LEU A 25 -0.07 21.83 6.67
C LEU A 25 -0.07 23.23 6.03
N PRO A 26 1.10 23.81 5.74
CA PRO A 26 2.42 23.34 6.17
C PRO A 26 2.62 23.58 7.68
N LYS A 27 3.41 22.71 8.34
CA LYS A 27 3.69 22.81 9.79
C LYS A 27 4.54 24.03 10.15
N THR A 28 5.23 24.61 9.18
CA THR A 28 6.11 25.79 9.35
C THR A 28 5.74 26.88 8.37
N LYS A 29 6.06 28.14 8.71
CA LYS A 29 5.83 29.29 7.81
C LYS A 29 6.96 29.50 6.80
N SER A 30 8.06 28.76 6.91
CA SER A 30 9.18 28.84 6.00
C SER A 30 9.98 27.54 5.99
N GLY A 31 10.71 27.31 4.90
CA GLY A 31 11.57 26.14 4.75
C GLY A 31 12.09 25.95 3.34
N THR A 32 12.93 24.94 3.16
CA THR A 32 13.36 24.50 1.83
C THR A 32 12.62 23.21 1.49
N VAL A 33 12.08 23.14 0.28
CA VAL A 33 11.32 21.99 -0.24
C VAL A 33 11.85 21.59 -1.61
N THR A 34 11.70 20.32 -1.96
CA THR A 34 12.03 19.78 -3.27
C THR A 34 10.77 19.45 -4.08
N SER A 35 9.62 19.43 -3.43
CA SER A 35 8.33 19.13 -4.05
C SER A 35 7.91 20.24 -5.04
N LYS A 36 7.17 19.83 -6.07
CA LYS A 36 6.62 20.75 -7.08
C LYS A 36 5.45 21.58 -6.53
N TYR A 37 4.80 21.08 -5.50
CA TYR A 37 3.60 21.66 -4.88
C TYR A 37 3.79 21.74 -3.37
N LEU A 38 3.18 22.77 -2.75
CA LEU A 38 3.03 22.90 -1.32
C LEU A 38 1.54 22.83 -0.98
N PHE A 39 1.19 22.00 0.00
CA PHE A 39 -0.19 21.82 0.43
C PHE A 39 -0.50 22.72 1.62
N PHE A 40 -1.64 23.39 1.53
CA PHE A 40 -2.28 24.11 2.61
C PHE A 40 -3.53 23.36 3.00
N VAL A 41 -3.50 22.77 4.18
CA VAL A 41 -4.59 21.94 4.71
C VAL A 41 -4.92 22.45 6.10
N GLY A 42 -6.19 22.70 6.38
CA GLY A 42 -6.59 23.26 7.66
C GLY A 42 -8.10 23.33 7.85
N LYS A 43 -8.47 24.09 8.86
CA LYS A 43 -9.86 24.36 9.20
C LYS A 43 -10.07 25.84 9.50
N THR A 44 -11.27 26.34 9.20
CA THR A 44 -11.74 27.65 9.60
C THR A 44 -12.75 27.54 10.73
N GLN A 45 -12.92 28.62 11.47
CA GLN A 45 -14.07 28.76 12.36
C GLN A 45 -15.28 29.23 11.52
N ASN A 46 -16.45 28.66 11.79
CA ASN A 46 -17.71 29.05 11.13
C ASN A 46 -17.70 29.07 9.59
N SER A 47 -16.95 28.18 8.97
CA SER A 47 -16.82 28.09 7.50
C SER A 47 -16.41 29.39 6.83
N GLU A 48 -15.55 30.17 7.47
CA GLU A 48 -15.08 31.47 7.00
C GLU A 48 -14.32 31.34 5.68
N ALA A 49 -14.46 32.34 4.81
CA ALA A 49 -13.78 32.35 3.51
C ALA A 49 -12.26 32.49 3.67
N ILE A 50 -11.52 31.69 2.90
CA ILE A 50 -10.04 31.68 2.83
C ILE A 50 -9.62 32.00 1.40
N THR A 51 -8.61 32.86 1.26
CA THR A 51 -7.90 33.04 0.00
C THR A 51 -6.42 32.62 0.14
N ILE A 52 -5.87 32.01 -0.89
CA ILE A 52 -4.45 31.70 -0.99
C ILE A 52 -3.93 32.31 -2.29
N ASN A 53 -2.97 33.25 -2.19
CA ASN A 53 -2.49 34.05 -3.32
C ASN A 53 -3.62 34.69 -4.13
N ASP A 54 -4.61 35.28 -3.40
CA ASP A 54 -5.79 35.93 -3.95
C ASP A 54 -6.79 34.99 -4.65
N GLU A 55 -6.56 33.69 -4.68
CA GLU A 55 -7.50 32.66 -5.15
C GLU A 55 -8.46 32.27 -4.01
N ASN A 56 -9.76 32.28 -4.26
CA ASN A 56 -10.77 31.81 -3.29
C ASN A 56 -10.69 30.29 -3.15
N ILE A 57 -10.54 29.82 -1.91
CA ILE A 57 -10.42 28.40 -1.59
C ILE A 57 -11.77 27.86 -1.15
N TYR A 58 -12.12 26.69 -1.68
CA TYR A 58 -13.31 25.99 -1.19
C TYR A 58 -13.14 25.59 0.26
N VAL A 59 -14.10 25.96 1.08
CA VAL A 59 -14.24 25.56 2.48
C VAL A 59 -15.48 24.69 2.61
N ALA A 60 -15.31 23.49 3.15
CA ALA A 60 -16.42 22.57 3.40
C ALA A 60 -17.34 23.08 4.53
N SER A 61 -18.57 22.56 4.62
CA SER A 61 -19.54 22.96 5.65
C SER A 61 -19.05 22.74 7.09
N ASN A 62 -18.13 21.81 7.31
CA ASN A 62 -17.47 21.59 8.61
C ASN A 62 -16.24 22.47 8.84
N GLY A 63 -15.96 23.44 7.96
CA GLY A 63 -14.83 24.35 8.05
C GLY A 63 -13.51 23.82 7.44
N ALA A 64 -13.44 22.58 7.02
CA ALA A 64 -12.23 22.01 6.46
C ALA A 64 -11.91 22.58 5.08
N PHE A 65 -10.62 22.79 4.79
CA PHE A 65 -10.14 23.17 3.48
C PHE A 65 -8.81 22.53 3.15
N ALA A 66 -8.56 22.35 1.87
CA ALA A 66 -7.28 21.91 1.34
C ALA A 66 -7.01 22.55 -0.03
N HIS A 67 -5.78 23.00 -0.26
CA HIS A 67 -5.36 23.63 -1.50
C HIS A 67 -3.90 23.33 -1.76
N SER A 68 -3.53 23.21 -3.04
CA SER A 68 -2.15 23.01 -3.46
C SER A 68 -1.62 24.21 -4.25
N VAL A 69 -0.50 24.76 -3.82
CA VAL A 69 0.19 25.86 -4.50
C VAL A 69 1.35 25.29 -5.29
N LYS A 70 1.37 25.54 -6.61
CA LYS A 70 2.51 25.19 -7.46
C LYS A 70 3.68 26.11 -7.16
N LEU A 71 4.82 25.54 -6.82
CA LEU A 71 6.02 26.28 -6.50
C LEU A 71 6.88 26.53 -7.76
N LYS A 72 7.45 27.75 -7.85
CA LYS A 72 8.51 28.09 -8.81
C LYS A 72 9.87 27.80 -8.19
N GLU A 73 10.89 27.55 -9.01
CA GLU A 73 12.26 27.45 -8.54
C GLU A 73 12.68 28.73 -7.80
N GLY A 74 13.43 28.56 -6.72
CA GLY A 74 13.83 29.65 -5.84
C GLY A 74 12.77 30.02 -4.80
N GLU A 75 12.71 31.28 -4.42
CA GLU A 75 11.84 31.76 -3.36
C GLU A 75 10.38 31.85 -3.82
N ASN A 76 9.47 31.31 -3.00
CA ASN A 76 8.03 31.39 -3.15
C ASN A 76 7.44 32.10 -1.93
N ARG A 77 6.77 33.21 -2.17
CA ARG A 77 5.97 33.94 -1.16
C ARG A 77 4.52 33.60 -1.38
N ILE A 78 3.89 32.99 -0.38
CA ILE A 78 2.49 32.58 -0.42
C ILE A 78 1.74 33.33 0.68
N VAL A 79 0.60 33.90 0.33
CA VAL A 79 -0.22 34.70 1.23
C VAL A 79 -1.53 33.98 1.48
N VAL A 80 -1.80 33.67 2.74
CA VAL A 80 -3.08 33.09 3.18
C VAL A 80 -3.86 34.18 3.92
N ARG A 81 -5.09 34.46 3.47
CA ARG A 81 -5.96 35.46 4.10
C ARG A 81 -7.29 34.85 4.51
N SER A 82 -7.77 35.28 5.63
CA SER A 82 -9.17 35.20 6.04
C SER A 82 -9.71 36.61 6.27
N ASN A 83 -10.96 36.72 6.69
CA ASN A 83 -11.57 38.03 6.99
C ASN A 83 -10.80 38.80 8.07
N TYR A 84 -10.16 38.10 9.01
CA TYR A 84 -9.54 38.70 10.20
C TYR A 84 -8.02 38.54 10.26
N ASN A 85 -7.42 37.74 9.39
CA ASN A 85 -5.99 37.43 9.49
C ASN A 85 -5.32 37.26 8.13
N THR A 86 -4.07 37.73 8.04
CA THR A 86 -3.19 37.52 6.89
C THR A 86 -1.88 36.89 7.38
N GLN A 87 -1.55 35.74 6.84
CA GLN A 87 -0.28 35.07 7.11
C GLN A 87 0.53 34.93 5.82
N ILE A 88 1.85 35.08 5.96
CA ILE A 88 2.79 34.97 4.84
C ILE A 88 3.69 33.76 5.10
N TYR A 89 3.78 32.91 4.08
CA TYR A 89 4.63 31.73 4.04
C TYR A 89 5.74 31.94 3.02
N ARG A 90 6.97 31.54 3.34
CA ARG A 90 8.14 31.67 2.47
C ARG A 90 8.84 30.34 2.35
N PHE A 91 8.79 29.74 1.17
CA PHE A 91 9.45 28.49 0.89
C PHE A 91 10.39 28.62 -0.29
N TYR A 92 11.61 28.10 -0.10
CA TYR A 92 12.59 28.03 -1.17
C TYR A 92 12.50 26.66 -1.84
N LYS A 93 12.11 26.63 -3.10
CA LYS A 93 12.12 25.39 -3.87
C LYS A 93 13.50 25.16 -4.45
N LYS A 94 14.09 24.03 -4.09
CA LYS A 94 15.35 23.53 -4.63
C LYS A 94 15.04 22.42 -5.63
N THR A 95 15.46 22.58 -6.88
CA THR A 95 15.42 21.45 -7.83
C THR A 95 16.29 20.33 -7.27
N PRO A 96 15.76 19.11 -7.10
CA PRO A 96 16.62 17.97 -6.84
C PRO A 96 17.66 17.88 -7.94
N ALA A 97 18.90 17.58 -7.61
CA ALA A 97 19.87 17.18 -8.62
C ALA A 97 19.20 16.10 -9.49
N PRO A 98 19.34 16.16 -10.84
CA PRO A 98 18.77 15.11 -11.67
C PRO A 98 19.25 13.77 -11.11
N ALA A 99 18.31 12.89 -10.79
CA ALA A 99 18.65 11.54 -10.40
C ALA A 99 19.53 11.02 -11.54
N GLN A 100 20.77 10.61 -11.21
CA GLN A 100 21.59 9.94 -12.20
C GLN A 100 20.73 8.79 -12.74
N GLU A 101 20.50 8.76 -14.05
CA GLU A 101 19.82 7.62 -14.67
C GLU A 101 20.66 6.40 -14.33
N GLU A 102 20.17 5.61 -13.39
CA GLU A 102 20.80 4.35 -13.02
C GLU A 102 20.78 3.46 -14.28
N THR A 103 21.96 3.23 -14.83
CA THR A 103 22.14 2.32 -15.96
C THR A 103 22.04 0.88 -15.50
N ILE A 104 21.59 0.00 -16.37
CA ILE A 104 21.64 -1.45 -16.11
C ILE A 104 23.10 -1.88 -16.22
N CYS A 105 23.62 -2.49 -15.16
CA CYS A 105 24.92 -3.14 -15.17
C CYS A 105 24.71 -4.64 -15.41
N ASP A 106 25.13 -5.12 -16.56
CA ASP A 106 25.08 -6.54 -16.93
C ASP A 106 26.23 -7.31 -16.31
N PHE A 107 26.00 -8.56 -15.94
CA PHE A 107 27.00 -9.51 -15.48
C PHE A 107 26.60 -10.95 -15.82
N ASP A 108 27.56 -11.88 -15.72
CA ASP A 108 27.30 -13.30 -15.94
C ASP A 108 26.23 -13.83 -15.02
N ILE A 109 25.43 -14.77 -15.53
CA ILE A 109 24.34 -15.39 -14.76
C ILE A 109 24.89 -16.01 -13.48
N LYS A 110 24.26 -15.65 -12.36
CA LYS A 110 24.58 -16.16 -11.02
C LYS A 110 23.30 -16.57 -10.29
N PRO A 111 23.34 -17.64 -9.49
CA PRO A 111 22.24 -17.96 -8.61
C PRO A 111 22.19 -16.99 -7.41
N ALA A 112 20.99 -16.70 -6.99
CA ALA A 112 20.72 -15.97 -5.75
C ALA A 112 19.53 -16.62 -5.04
N VAL A 113 19.52 -16.59 -3.70
CA VAL A 113 18.53 -17.27 -2.87
C VAL A 113 17.81 -16.25 -1.98
N THR A 114 16.49 -16.32 -1.91
CA THR A 114 15.68 -15.47 -1.07
C THR A 114 15.89 -15.77 0.41
N LYS A 115 16.01 -14.71 1.23
CA LYS A 115 16.33 -14.80 2.68
C LYS A 115 15.11 -15.06 3.57
N LYS A 116 13.92 -14.75 3.08
CA LYS A 116 12.66 -14.78 3.85
C LYS A 116 11.48 -15.08 2.96
N ASP A 117 10.32 -15.33 3.57
CA ASP A 117 9.06 -15.44 2.84
C ASP A 117 8.58 -14.06 2.36
N ASN A 118 7.64 -14.09 1.41
CA ASN A 118 6.98 -12.91 0.86
C ASN A 118 7.92 -11.90 0.19
N VAL A 119 9.01 -12.37 -0.42
CA VAL A 119 9.93 -11.50 -1.18
C VAL A 119 9.28 -11.10 -2.51
N PRO A 120 9.05 -9.81 -2.76
CA PRO A 120 8.40 -9.36 -3.98
C PRO A 120 9.27 -9.56 -5.22
N LEU A 121 8.76 -10.31 -6.19
CA LEU A 121 9.26 -10.35 -7.56
C LEU A 121 8.53 -9.27 -8.37
N ARG A 122 9.25 -8.42 -9.11
CA ARG A 122 8.70 -7.20 -9.70
C ARG A 122 8.90 -7.12 -11.20
N SER A 123 8.02 -6.42 -11.92
CA SER A 123 8.16 -6.14 -13.35
C SER A 123 9.14 -5.00 -13.65
N THR A 124 9.42 -4.13 -12.69
CA THR A 124 10.32 -2.98 -12.83
C THR A 124 11.22 -2.84 -11.60
N PRO A 125 12.44 -2.26 -11.71
CA PRO A 125 13.37 -2.08 -10.59
C PRO A 125 12.99 -0.88 -9.70
N VAL A 126 11.77 -0.87 -9.20
CA VAL A 126 11.22 0.18 -8.33
C VAL A 126 10.46 -0.47 -7.19
N ASP A 127 10.60 0.07 -5.98
CA ASP A 127 9.79 -0.39 -4.84
C ASP A 127 8.38 0.22 -4.89
N ALA A 128 7.48 -0.48 -5.57
CA ALA A 128 6.08 -0.09 -5.73
C ALA A 128 5.15 -1.29 -5.56
N GLY A 129 3.93 -1.03 -5.11
CA GLY A 129 2.92 -2.09 -4.90
C GLY A 129 2.42 -2.70 -6.21
N LEU A 130 2.15 -1.86 -7.20
CA LEU A 130 1.50 -2.26 -8.46
C LEU A 130 2.40 -3.00 -9.45
N ASN A 131 3.72 -3.05 -9.23
CA ASN A 131 4.66 -3.75 -10.11
C ASN A 131 5.04 -5.15 -9.62
N ARG A 132 4.36 -5.68 -8.61
CA ARG A 132 4.60 -7.02 -8.07
C ARG A 132 3.99 -8.07 -8.98
N ILE A 133 4.82 -9.05 -9.38
CA ILE A 133 4.41 -10.19 -10.22
C ILE A 133 4.03 -11.38 -9.33
N ALA A 134 4.81 -11.60 -8.26
CA ALA A 134 4.63 -12.67 -7.28
C ALA A 134 5.30 -12.29 -5.96
N HIS A 135 5.03 -13.08 -4.94
CA HIS A 135 5.74 -13.06 -3.66
C HIS A 135 6.43 -14.40 -3.47
N LEU A 136 7.76 -14.40 -3.55
CA LEU A 136 8.56 -15.61 -3.46
C LEU A 136 8.67 -16.08 -2.01
N PHE A 137 8.73 -17.38 -1.83
CA PHE A 137 8.98 -18.02 -0.55
C PHE A 137 10.46 -17.94 -0.18
N LYS A 138 10.77 -18.15 1.09
CA LYS A 138 12.13 -18.31 1.57
C LYS A 138 12.84 -19.46 0.82
N ASP A 139 14.14 -19.35 0.70
CA ASP A 139 15.01 -20.34 0.03
C ASP A 139 14.66 -20.59 -1.45
N THR A 140 13.96 -19.64 -2.09
CA THR A 140 13.72 -19.69 -3.55
C THR A 140 14.98 -19.30 -4.31
N THR A 141 15.43 -20.15 -5.20
CA THR A 141 16.58 -19.89 -6.07
C THR A 141 16.13 -19.15 -7.32
N VAL A 142 16.73 -18.00 -7.58
CA VAL A 142 16.56 -17.19 -8.79
C VAL A 142 17.88 -17.04 -9.51
N LEU A 143 17.88 -16.94 -10.82
CA LEU A 143 19.07 -16.59 -11.60
C LEU A 143 19.09 -15.09 -11.89
N ILE A 144 20.19 -14.42 -11.54
CA ILE A 144 20.37 -12.99 -11.75
C ILE A 144 21.47 -12.76 -12.81
N ASN A 145 21.26 -11.76 -13.69
CA ASN A 145 22.19 -11.45 -14.78
C ASN A 145 22.41 -9.96 -15.00
N GLY A 146 22.10 -9.14 -14.03
CA GLY A 146 22.31 -7.70 -14.07
C GLY A 146 21.76 -7.02 -12.83
N SER A 147 22.01 -5.72 -12.74
CA SER A 147 21.49 -4.87 -11.65
C SER A 147 21.12 -3.48 -12.15
N LYS A 148 20.18 -2.85 -11.46
CA LYS A 148 19.84 -1.44 -11.61
C LYS A 148 19.48 -0.90 -10.24
N GLY A 149 20.24 0.11 -9.77
CA GLY A 149 20.11 0.62 -8.42
C GLY A 149 20.19 -0.49 -7.37
N ASN A 150 19.21 -0.53 -6.48
CA ASN A 150 19.14 -1.53 -5.41
C ASN A 150 18.45 -2.85 -5.81
N PHE A 151 18.29 -3.11 -7.11
CA PHE A 151 17.63 -4.31 -7.61
C PHE A 151 18.56 -5.14 -8.48
N TYR A 152 18.41 -6.47 -8.37
CA TYR A 152 18.96 -7.42 -9.35
C TYR A 152 17.93 -7.72 -10.43
N ARG A 153 18.40 -7.83 -11.68
CA ARG A 153 17.61 -8.34 -12.79
C ARG A 153 17.58 -9.86 -12.72
N VAL A 154 16.39 -10.43 -12.60
CA VAL A 154 16.13 -11.87 -12.55
C VAL A 154 15.83 -12.37 -13.95
N PHE A 155 16.56 -13.36 -14.40
CA PHE A 155 16.30 -14.10 -15.62
C PHE A 155 15.29 -15.21 -15.31
N LEU A 156 14.08 -15.13 -15.84
CA LEU A 156 13.02 -16.12 -15.65
C LEU A 156 12.97 -17.12 -16.80
N ALA A 157 13.04 -16.64 -18.04
CA ALA A 157 13.03 -17.41 -19.26
C ALA A 157 13.57 -16.53 -20.41
N LYS A 158 13.74 -17.10 -21.60
CA LYS A 158 14.04 -16.35 -22.81
C LYS A 158 13.04 -15.23 -22.98
N ASP A 159 13.51 -14.00 -23.14
CA ASP A 159 12.72 -12.79 -23.28
C ASP A 159 11.79 -12.45 -22.07
N LYS A 160 12.01 -13.10 -20.94
CA LYS A 160 11.26 -12.83 -19.71
C LYS A 160 12.16 -12.54 -18.53
N ILE A 161 12.11 -11.30 -18.08
CA ILE A 161 12.87 -10.81 -16.92
C ILE A 161 11.94 -10.35 -15.81
N ALA A 162 12.50 -10.28 -14.60
CA ALA A 162 11.89 -9.66 -13.45
C ALA A 162 12.97 -8.94 -12.63
N TRP A 163 12.58 -8.36 -11.51
CA TRP A 163 13.47 -7.63 -10.62
C TRP A 163 13.22 -8.04 -9.17
N ILE A 164 14.30 -8.13 -8.41
CA ILE A 164 14.28 -8.48 -7.00
C ILE A 164 15.20 -7.53 -6.22
N ALA A 165 14.78 -7.09 -5.03
CA ALA A 165 15.60 -6.20 -4.23
C ALA A 165 16.87 -6.93 -3.73
N GLN A 166 18.02 -6.31 -3.85
CA GLN A 166 19.32 -6.89 -3.45
C GLN A 166 19.36 -7.29 -1.98
N LYS A 167 18.71 -6.50 -1.11
CA LYS A 167 18.63 -6.77 0.34
C LYS A 167 17.89 -8.06 0.69
N ASP A 168 17.01 -8.53 -0.20
CA ASP A 168 16.13 -9.67 0.04
C ASP A 168 16.68 -11.01 -0.45
N VAL A 169 17.87 -11.01 -1.08
CA VAL A 169 18.54 -12.21 -1.57
C VAL A 169 19.99 -12.30 -1.09
N THR A 170 20.54 -13.52 -1.07
CA THR A 170 21.96 -13.79 -0.95
C THR A 170 22.44 -14.33 -2.29
N VAL A 171 23.47 -13.70 -2.86
CA VAL A 171 24.09 -14.19 -4.11
C VAL A 171 24.97 -15.40 -3.76
N ASP A 172 24.72 -16.51 -4.43
CA ASP A 172 25.56 -17.70 -4.32
C ASP A 172 26.68 -17.60 -5.36
N CYS A 173 27.91 -17.54 -4.89
CA CYS A 173 29.09 -17.45 -5.75
C CYS A 173 29.60 -18.82 -6.19
N ASP A 174 29.09 -19.91 -5.62
CA ASP A 174 29.47 -21.26 -5.99
C ASP A 174 28.77 -21.67 -7.30
N LYS A 175 29.54 -21.74 -8.36
CA LYS A 175 29.09 -22.12 -9.72
C LYS A 175 28.47 -23.54 -9.81
N ASN A 176 28.51 -24.32 -8.73
CA ASN A 176 27.98 -25.68 -8.64
C ASN A 176 26.52 -25.79 -8.18
N SER A 177 25.77 -24.68 -8.19
CA SER A 177 24.34 -24.73 -7.90
C SER A 177 23.65 -25.61 -8.97
N LYS A 178 23.45 -26.89 -8.61
CA LYS A 178 22.74 -27.84 -9.49
C LYS A 178 21.38 -27.27 -9.88
N VAL A 179 21.06 -27.38 -11.15
CA VAL A 179 19.75 -27.08 -11.71
C VAL A 179 18.66 -27.81 -10.93
N ALA A 180 17.53 -27.17 -10.75
CA ALA A 180 16.39 -27.81 -10.10
C ALA A 180 15.81 -28.87 -11.04
N SER A 181 15.66 -30.09 -10.55
CA SER A 181 15.03 -31.17 -11.30
C SER A 181 13.54 -31.24 -10.98
N PHE A 182 12.72 -31.44 -11.99
CA PHE A 182 11.31 -31.79 -11.83
C PHE A 182 11.20 -33.18 -11.20
N ILE A 183 10.29 -33.34 -10.23
CA ILE A 183 10.05 -34.59 -9.52
C ILE A 183 8.72 -35.21 -9.97
N ASN A 184 7.61 -34.54 -9.70
CA ASN A 184 6.28 -35.01 -10.05
C ASN A 184 5.26 -33.87 -10.15
N MET A 185 4.08 -34.22 -10.66
CA MET A 185 2.90 -33.37 -10.69
C MET A 185 1.67 -34.22 -10.43
N ASP A 186 0.77 -33.75 -9.58
CA ASP A 186 -0.49 -34.41 -9.25
C ASP A 186 -1.66 -33.42 -9.24
N SER A 187 -2.87 -33.92 -9.47
CA SER A 187 -4.08 -33.12 -9.48
C SER A 187 -5.22 -33.86 -8.79
N LYS A 188 -5.83 -33.22 -7.80
CA LYS A 188 -6.98 -33.78 -7.06
C LYS A 188 -8.17 -32.82 -7.16
N LYS A 189 -9.33 -33.35 -7.51
CA LYS A 189 -10.58 -32.60 -7.55
C LYS A 189 -11.48 -33.02 -6.41
N TYR A 190 -12.00 -32.04 -5.70
CA TYR A 190 -12.99 -32.20 -4.63
C TYR A 190 -14.30 -31.53 -5.04
N LYS A 191 -15.36 -31.68 -4.25
CA LYS A 191 -16.68 -31.11 -4.56
C LYS A 191 -16.61 -29.60 -4.80
N ASN A 192 -15.89 -28.87 -3.93
CA ASN A 192 -15.82 -27.39 -3.97
C ASN A 192 -14.36 -26.91 -4.01
N ALA A 193 -13.42 -27.74 -4.41
CA ALA A 193 -12.03 -27.36 -4.52
C ALA A 193 -11.27 -28.20 -5.55
N SER A 194 -10.23 -27.63 -6.10
CA SER A 194 -9.20 -28.38 -6.83
C SER A 194 -7.83 -28.09 -6.24
N ILE A 195 -7.02 -29.12 -6.12
CA ILE A 195 -5.67 -29.03 -5.63
C ILE A 195 -4.76 -29.57 -6.71
N GLN A 196 -3.77 -28.77 -7.11
CA GLN A 196 -2.70 -29.20 -7.98
C GLN A 196 -1.38 -29.03 -7.26
N THR A 197 -0.56 -30.07 -7.33
CA THR A 197 0.80 -30.06 -6.77
C THR A 197 1.81 -30.23 -7.88
N ILE A 198 2.94 -29.57 -7.73
CA ILE A 198 4.11 -29.76 -8.61
C ILE A 198 5.36 -29.62 -7.77
N SER A 199 6.28 -30.59 -7.92
CA SER A 199 7.45 -30.72 -7.05
C SER A 199 8.74 -30.65 -7.83
N PHE A 200 9.72 -29.96 -7.24
CA PHE A 200 11.09 -29.83 -7.72
C PHE A 200 12.08 -30.09 -6.60
N THR A 201 13.32 -30.34 -6.96
CA THR A 201 14.42 -30.52 -5.98
C THR A 201 14.81 -29.22 -5.27
N LYS A 202 14.31 -28.06 -5.71
CA LYS A 202 14.54 -26.74 -5.12
C LYS A 202 13.32 -25.85 -5.26
N ASN A 203 13.24 -24.82 -4.44
CA ASN A 203 12.25 -23.75 -4.60
C ASN A 203 12.62 -22.87 -5.79
N LEU A 204 11.69 -22.62 -6.69
CA LEU A 204 11.83 -21.88 -7.93
C LEU A 204 10.93 -20.64 -7.96
N PRO A 205 11.26 -19.63 -8.75
CA PRO A 205 10.36 -18.49 -8.94
C PRO A 205 9.11 -18.90 -9.72
N TYR A 206 7.99 -18.24 -9.39
CA TYR A 206 6.71 -18.49 -10.03
C TYR A 206 5.98 -17.20 -10.38
N SER A 207 4.95 -17.31 -11.20
CA SER A 207 3.95 -16.28 -11.41
C SER A 207 2.57 -16.89 -11.61
N ILE A 208 1.54 -16.08 -11.37
CA ILE A 208 0.15 -16.45 -11.60
C ILE A 208 -0.41 -15.49 -12.64
N GLU A 209 -1.06 -16.04 -13.64
CA GLU A 209 -1.72 -15.28 -14.70
C GLU A 209 -3.15 -15.78 -14.84
N GLU A 210 -4.13 -14.91 -14.63
CA GLU A 210 -5.53 -15.26 -14.84
C GLU A 210 -5.98 -14.89 -16.24
N LYS A 211 -6.63 -15.86 -16.89
CA LYS A 211 -7.33 -15.69 -18.15
C LYS A 211 -8.84 -15.83 -17.96
N ASP A 212 -9.61 -15.70 -19.02
CA ASP A 212 -11.07 -15.74 -18.93
C ASP A 212 -11.60 -17.05 -18.32
N LYS A 213 -11.04 -18.19 -18.71
CA LYS A 213 -11.51 -19.53 -18.31
C LYS A 213 -10.54 -20.34 -17.49
N GLU A 214 -9.32 -19.85 -17.29
CA GLU A 214 -8.25 -20.59 -16.63
C GLU A 214 -7.33 -19.68 -15.82
N ILE A 215 -6.69 -20.26 -14.81
CA ILE A 215 -5.60 -19.69 -14.05
C ILE A 215 -4.34 -20.44 -14.46
N LEU A 216 -3.33 -19.70 -14.92
CA LEU A 216 -2.03 -20.26 -15.28
C LEU A 216 -1.09 -20.07 -14.10
N PHE A 217 -0.71 -21.15 -13.45
CA PHE A 217 0.36 -21.14 -12.46
C PHE A 217 1.64 -21.57 -13.16
N LYS A 218 2.58 -20.63 -13.33
CA LYS A 218 3.82 -20.80 -14.07
C LYS A 218 5.00 -20.85 -13.11
N ILE A 219 5.78 -21.92 -13.17
CA ILE A 219 7.04 -22.07 -12.43
C ILE A 219 8.18 -21.99 -13.42
N TYR A 220 9.14 -21.13 -13.13
CA TYR A 220 10.30 -20.88 -13.97
C TYR A 220 11.48 -21.68 -13.47
N ASN A 221 11.96 -22.59 -14.31
CA ASN A 221 13.18 -23.35 -14.08
C ASN A 221 14.25 -22.96 -15.12
N PRO A 222 14.87 -21.76 -14.94
CA PRO A 222 15.88 -21.31 -15.87
C PRO A 222 17.14 -22.17 -15.71
N GLU A 223 17.50 -22.89 -16.77
CA GLU A 223 18.80 -23.51 -16.93
C GLU A 223 19.75 -22.56 -17.63
N LEU A 224 21.07 -22.78 -17.49
CA LEU A 224 22.08 -21.90 -18.08
C LEU A 224 22.00 -21.89 -19.62
N SER A 225 21.49 -22.96 -20.25
CA SER A 225 21.43 -23.13 -21.71
C SER A 225 20.02 -23.12 -22.28
N ASP A 226 19.02 -23.43 -21.46
CA ASP A 226 17.62 -23.46 -21.87
C ASP A 226 16.73 -23.13 -20.66
N SER A 227 15.56 -22.55 -20.88
CA SER A 227 14.65 -22.22 -19.82
C SER A 227 13.35 -22.97 -19.97
N SER A 228 13.04 -23.81 -18.97
CA SER A 228 11.78 -24.53 -18.92
C SER A 228 10.75 -23.78 -18.11
N ILE A 229 9.56 -23.61 -18.67
CA ILE A 229 8.39 -23.06 -17.96
C ILE A 229 7.41 -24.20 -17.78
N TYR A 230 7.20 -24.57 -16.52
CA TYR A 230 6.16 -25.53 -16.17
C TYR A 230 4.87 -24.76 -15.92
N THR A 231 3.81 -25.10 -16.64
CA THR A 231 2.53 -24.41 -16.53
C THR A 231 1.46 -25.38 -16.09
N LEU A 232 0.82 -25.06 -14.96
CA LEU A 232 -0.42 -25.71 -14.55
C LEU A 232 -1.58 -24.87 -15.07
N ASN A 233 -2.42 -25.47 -15.91
CA ASN A 233 -3.66 -24.87 -16.42
C ASN A 233 -4.80 -25.30 -15.51
N ILE A 234 -5.30 -24.37 -14.72
CA ILE A 234 -6.31 -24.65 -13.71
C ILE A 234 -7.63 -24.05 -14.16
N PRO A 235 -8.69 -24.86 -14.33
CA PRO A 235 -10.01 -24.34 -14.67
C PRO A 235 -10.47 -23.29 -13.65
N LYS A 236 -10.96 -22.17 -14.14
CA LYS A 236 -11.39 -21.03 -13.33
C LYS A 236 -12.88 -21.18 -13.01
N PRO A 237 -13.28 -21.40 -11.74
CA PRO A 237 -14.66 -21.38 -11.33
C PRO A 237 -15.27 -19.97 -11.49
N LYS A 238 -16.58 -19.88 -11.43
CA LYS A 238 -17.32 -18.60 -11.56
C LYS A 238 -17.03 -17.66 -10.39
N LYS A 239 -17.03 -18.20 -9.18
CA LYS A 239 -16.65 -17.53 -7.94
C LYS A 239 -15.59 -18.39 -7.27
N TYR A 240 -14.43 -17.85 -6.93
CA TYR A 240 -13.33 -18.64 -6.39
C TYR A 240 -12.36 -17.79 -5.58
N ALA A 241 -11.63 -18.49 -4.73
CA ALA A 241 -10.39 -18.01 -4.13
C ALA A 241 -9.30 -19.02 -4.38
N TYR A 242 -8.04 -18.60 -4.39
CA TYR A 242 -6.93 -19.53 -4.50
C TYR A 242 -5.83 -19.22 -3.49
N ASN A 243 -5.06 -20.25 -3.15
CA ASN A 243 -3.89 -20.14 -2.31
C ASN A 243 -2.74 -20.96 -2.91
N VAL A 244 -1.52 -20.46 -2.72
CA VAL A 244 -0.28 -21.15 -3.07
C VAL A 244 0.52 -21.36 -1.81
N THR A 245 0.92 -22.60 -1.57
CA THR A 245 1.86 -22.95 -0.51
C THR A 245 3.07 -23.67 -1.10
N LEU A 246 4.19 -23.57 -0.42
CA LEU A 246 5.43 -24.23 -0.79
C LEU A 246 5.99 -24.95 0.42
N ASN A 247 6.31 -26.23 0.23
CA ASN A 247 6.98 -27.05 1.23
C ASN A 247 8.06 -27.89 0.57
N ASN A 248 9.33 -27.60 0.85
CA ASN A 248 10.49 -28.36 0.36
C ASN A 248 10.45 -28.65 -1.15
N GLY A 249 10.25 -27.61 -1.97
CA GLY A 249 10.18 -27.73 -3.42
C GLY A 249 8.82 -28.16 -3.98
N GLU A 250 7.87 -28.54 -3.13
CA GLU A 250 6.49 -28.88 -3.53
C GLU A 250 5.59 -27.66 -3.45
N TYR A 251 5.11 -27.21 -4.60
CA TYR A 251 4.08 -26.19 -4.72
C TYR A 251 2.71 -26.85 -4.70
N THR A 252 1.86 -26.37 -3.78
CA THR A 252 0.45 -26.73 -3.76
C THR A 252 -0.37 -25.51 -4.17
N PHE A 253 -1.04 -25.61 -5.31
CA PHE A 253 -2.00 -24.62 -5.79
C PHE A 253 -3.40 -25.12 -5.51
N LYS A 254 -4.08 -24.48 -4.57
CA LYS A 254 -5.45 -24.82 -4.17
C LYS A 254 -6.40 -23.75 -4.67
N VAL A 255 -7.39 -24.15 -5.45
CA VAL A 255 -8.54 -23.28 -5.82
C VAL A 255 -9.74 -23.77 -5.06
N ASN A 256 -10.35 -22.90 -4.29
CA ASN A 256 -11.63 -23.14 -3.63
C ASN A 256 -12.74 -22.46 -4.44
N GLU A 257 -13.78 -23.18 -4.76
CA GLU A 257 -15.00 -22.58 -5.26
C GLU A 257 -15.74 -21.93 -4.09
N LEU A 258 -16.07 -20.64 -4.24
CA LEU A 258 -16.77 -19.94 -3.18
C LEU A 258 -18.23 -20.39 -3.13
N PRO A 259 -18.84 -20.45 -1.93
CA PRO A 259 -20.26 -20.74 -1.78
C PRO A 259 -21.13 -19.83 -2.64
N GLU A 260 -22.23 -20.35 -3.14
CA GLU A 260 -23.23 -19.53 -3.84
C GLU A 260 -24.04 -18.72 -2.86
N GLU A 261 -24.38 -19.31 -1.72
CA GLU A 261 -25.11 -18.67 -0.64
C GLU A 261 -24.15 -17.83 0.23
N THR A 262 -24.60 -16.65 0.60
CA THR A 262 -23.79 -15.71 1.39
C THR A 262 -23.59 -16.17 2.82
N GLU A 263 -24.53 -16.93 3.37
CA GLU A 263 -24.51 -17.45 4.75
C GLU A 263 -23.34 -18.41 5.00
N ASP A 264 -22.88 -19.09 3.97
CA ASP A 264 -21.72 -20.00 4.05
C ASP A 264 -20.36 -19.30 3.89
N LEU A 265 -20.35 -17.96 3.73
CA LEU A 265 -19.11 -17.21 3.59
C LEU A 265 -18.53 -16.83 4.96
N THR A 266 -17.22 -16.94 5.07
CA THR A 266 -16.42 -16.28 6.12
C THR A 266 -15.71 -15.07 5.54
N ILE A 267 -16.02 -13.89 6.07
CA ILE A 267 -15.43 -12.62 5.66
C ILE A 267 -14.58 -12.08 6.79
N VAL A 268 -13.30 -11.83 6.54
CA VAL A 268 -12.44 -11.08 7.46
C VAL A 268 -12.46 -9.61 7.08
N ILE A 269 -12.81 -8.75 8.03
CA ILE A 269 -12.75 -7.31 7.90
C ILE A 269 -11.55 -6.79 8.67
N ASP A 270 -10.67 -6.11 7.93
CA ASP A 270 -9.45 -5.54 8.46
C ASP A 270 -9.58 -4.02 8.57
N ALA A 271 -9.64 -3.52 9.80
CA ALA A 271 -9.54 -2.09 10.07
C ALA A 271 -8.07 -1.67 10.04
N GLY A 272 -7.65 -1.01 8.95
CA GLY A 272 -6.26 -0.61 8.75
C GLY A 272 -5.71 0.28 9.87
N HIS A 273 -4.39 0.20 10.09
CA HIS A 273 -3.69 0.88 11.18
C HIS A 273 -4.18 0.46 12.59
N GLY A 274 -3.87 1.25 13.62
CA GLY A 274 -4.29 1.01 15.01
C GLY A 274 -3.18 1.28 16.00
N GLY A 275 -3.53 1.57 17.24
CA GLY A 275 -2.59 1.85 18.31
C GLY A 275 -1.67 3.03 17.97
N SER A 276 -0.36 2.81 17.96
CA SER A 276 0.65 3.82 17.63
C SER A 276 0.67 4.20 16.13
N GLU A 277 0.16 3.35 15.26
CA GLU A 277 0.08 3.61 13.82
C GLU A 277 -1.21 4.36 13.49
N LYS A 278 -1.10 5.68 13.39
CA LYS A 278 -2.24 6.58 13.17
C LYS A 278 -2.82 6.54 11.75
N GLY A 279 -1.99 6.14 10.77
CA GLY A 279 -2.30 6.33 9.36
C GLY A 279 -2.25 7.81 8.95
N ALA A 280 -3.04 8.18 7.95
CA ALA A 280 -3.19 9.57 7.54
C ALA A 280 -3.88 10.40 8.63
N ILE A 281 -3.55 11.70 8.70
CA ILE A 281 -4.19 12.63 9.64
C ILE A 281 -4.94 13.67 8.82
N GLY A 282 -6.24 13.77 9.06
CA GLY A 282 -7.12 14.74 8.43
C GLY A 282 -6.88 16.17 8.90
N CYS A 283 -7.42 17.15 8.18
CA CYS A 283 -7.27 18.56 8.49
C CYS A 283 -7.97 18.98 9.80
N LEU A 284 -8.89 18.17 10.30
CA LEU A 284 -9.56 18.36 11.59
C LEU A 284 -8.86 17.63 12.74
N GLY A 285 -7.76 16.91 12.45
CA GLY A 285 -7.03 16.11 13.41
C GLY A 285 -7.53 14.67 13.54
N ASP A 286 -8.48 14.26 12.69
CA ASP A 286 -8.97 12.89 12.66
C ASP A 286 -7.85 11.94 12.23
N GLU A 287 -7.68 10.84 12.94
CA GLU A 287 -6.71 9.80 12.61
C GLU A 287 -7.38 8.73 11.74
N GLU A 288 -6.70 8.29 10.68
CA GLU A 288 -7.20 7.27 9.75
C GLU A 288 -7.62 5.99 10.48
N LYS A 289 -6.83 5.55 11.48
CA LYS A 289 -7.12 4.36 12.27
C LYS A 289 -8.51 4.36 12.92
N ASP A 290 -8.97 5.54 13.41
CA ASP A 290 -10.23 5.68 14.11
C ASP A 290 -11.41 5.62 13.14
N ILE A 291 -11.25 6.24 11.97
CA ILE A 291 -12.27 6.23 10.92
C ILE A 291 -12.36 4.82 10.32
N ASN A 292 -11.23 4.17 10.05
CA ASN A 292 -11.20 2.79 9.55
C ASN A 292 -11.91 1.84 10.52
N LEU A 293 -11.68 1.98 11.83
CA LEU A 293 -12.34 1.14 12.83
C LEU A 293 -13.86 1.36 12.83
N LYS A 294 -14.34 2.60 12.78
CA LYS A 294 -15.77 2.91 12.73
C LYS A 294 -16.44 2.31 11.51
N ILE A 295 -15.84 2.48 10.32
CA ILE A 295 -16.36 1.91 9.08
C ILE A 295 -16.36 0.38 9.14
N ALA A 296 -15.28 -0.22 9.65
CA ALA A 296 -15.14 -1.67 9.76
C ALA A 296 -16.19 -2.28 10.69
N LEU A 297 -16.45 -1.68 11.85
CA LEU A 297 -17.46 -2.13 12.79
C LEU A 297 -18.88 -2.02 12.18
N GLU A 298 -19.19 -0.90 11.53
CA GLU A 298 -20.50 -0.73 10.88
C GLU A 298 -20.70 -1.72 9.73
N LEU A 299 -19.65 -1.98 8.94
CA LEU A 299 -19.71 -2.98 7.88
C LEU A 299 -19.89 -4.40 8.46
N ALA A 300 -19.18 -4.72 9.55
CA ALA A 300 -19.30 -6.01 10.22
C ALA A 300 -20.72 -6.24 10.71
N ASP A 301 -21.35 -5.25 11.34
CA ASP A 301 -22.71 -5.37 11.84
C ASP A 301 -23.73 -5.56 10.71
N LYS A 302 -23.58 -4.83 9.60
CA LYS A 302 -24.43 -4.99 8.41
C LYS A 302 -24.28 -6.37 7.77
N LEU A 303 -23.06 -6.88 7.67
CA LEU A 303 -22.81 -8.22 7.09
C LEU A 303 -23.33 -9.34 8.01
N LYS A 304 -23.15 -9.23 9.32
CA LYS A 304 -23.72 -10.21 10.28
C LYS A 304 -25.24 -10.34 10.17
N GLN A 305 -25.95 -9.25 9.85
CA GLN A 305 -27.40 -9.27 9.65
C GLN A 305 -27.83 -10.06 8.40
N THR A 306 -26.92 -10.31 7.46
CA THR A 306 -27.17 -11.14 6.29
C THR A 306 -26.84 -12.63 6.48
N GLY A 307 -26.48 -13.03 7.70
CA GLY A 307 -26.10 -14.41 8.01
C GLY A 307 -24.64 -14.76 7.75
N VAL A 308 -23.84 -13.84 7.19
CA VAL A 308 -22.42 -14.05 6.90
C VAL A 308 -21.61 -14.20 8.20
N ASN A 309 -20.69 -15.16 8.24
CA ASN A 309 -19.71 -15.24 9.32
C ASN A 309 -18.66 -14.14 9.16
N VAL A 310 -18.59 -13.23 10.13
CA VAL A 310 -17.67 -12.08 10.10
C VAL A 310 -16.65 -12.17 11.22
N VAL A 311 -15.37 -12.06 10.84
CA VAL A 311 -14.23 -11.99 11.77
C VAL A 311 -13.55 -10.63 11.57
N MET A 312 -13.22 -9.95 12.68
CA MET A 312 -12.50 -8.68 12.64
C MET A 312 -11.02 -8.88 12.96
N THR A 313 -10.12 -8.13 12.30
CA THR A 313 -8.70 -8.11 12.70
C THR A 313 -8.48 -7.34 14.00
N ARG A 314 -9.31 -6.34 14.28
CA ARG A 314 -9.40 -5.61 15.54
C ARG A 314 -10.79 -5.02 15.72
N GLU A 315 -11.26 -4.96 16.98
CA GLU A 315 -12.53 -4.36 17.37
C GLU A 315 -12.36 -3.13 18.28
N CYS A 316 -11.12 -2.82 18.64
CA CYS A 316 -10.74 -1.65 19.42
C CYS A 316 -9.46 -1.01 18.87
N ASP A 317 -9.01 0.12 19.46
CA ASP A 317 -7.74 0.72 19.09
C ASP A 317 -6.57 -0.11 19.65
N GLY A 318 -5.88 -0.82 18.76
CA GLY A 318 -4.76 -1.69 19.09
C GLY A 318 -3.86 -1.93 17.88
N ASN A 319 -2.59 -2.19 18.11
CA ASN A 319 -1.65 -2.54 17.06
C ASN A 319 -1.89 -3.98 16.61
N VAL A 320 -2.06 -4.18 15.31
CA VAL A 320 -2.10 -5.50 14.66
C VAL A 320 -1.08 -5.48 13.53
N SER A 321 -0.08 -6.35 13.60
CA SER A 321 0.96 -6.42 12.57
C SER A 321 0.39 -6.87 11.22
N LEU A 322 1.06 -6.54 10.11
CA LEU A 322 0.63 -6.98 8.78
C LEU A 322 0.55 -8.52 8.68
N ASP A 323 1.48 -9.22 9.31
CA ASP A 323 1.49 -10.68 9.32
C ASP A 323 0.33 -11.25 10.16
N ASP A 324 0.01 -10.65 11.30
CA ASP A 324 -1.11 -11.07 12.14
C ASP A 324 -2.44 -10.90 11.41
N ARG A 325 -2.64 -9.81 10.65
CA ARG A 325 -3.86 -9.62 9.84
C ARG A 325 -4.07 -10.77 8.85
N VAL A 326 -3.00 -11.15 8.16
CA VAL A 326 -3.03 -12.28 7.22
C VAL A 326 -3.23 -13.61 7.96
N ASN A 327 -2.61 -13.79 9.11
CA ASN A 327 -2.75 -15.02 9.91
C ASN A 327 -4.16 -15.19 10.48
N ILE A 328 -4.84 -14.10 10.87
CA ILE A 328 -6.24 -14.12 11.26
C ILE A 328 -7.11 -14.64 10.10
N ALA A 329 -6.90 -14.13 8.89
CA ALA A 329 -7.65 -14.62 7.73
C ALA A 329 -7.40 -16.11 7.44
N LYS A 330 -6.14 -16.55 7.49
CA LYS A 330 -5.78 -17.96 7.28
C LYS A 330 -6.35 -18.88 8.35
N LYS A 331 -6.25 -18.49 9.63
CA LYS A 331 -6.74 -19.29 10.76
C LYS A 331 -8.26 -19.51 10.73
N ASN A 332 -8.99 -18.58 10.15
CA ASN A 332 -10.44 -18.64 10.05
C ASN A 332 -10.94 -19.15 8.68
N ASP A 333 -10.04 -19.68 7.84
CA ASP A 333 -10.35 -20.12 6.47
C ASP A 333 -11.18 -19.10 5.68
N ALA A 334 -10.81 -17.82 5.78
CA ALA A 334 -11.56 -16.73 5.19
C ALA A 334 -11.73 -16.88 3.68
N ASN A 335 -12.95 -16.75 3.21
CA ASN A 335 -13.27 -16.70 1.79
C ASN A 335 -12.95 -15.34 1.18
N ILE A 336 -13.17 -14.25 1.96
CA ILE A 336 -12.96 -12.87 1.54
C ILE A 336 -12.21 -12.13 2.66
N PHE A 337 -11.23 -11.32 2.27
CA PHE A 337 -10.51 -10.39 3.15
C PHE A 337 -10.74 -8.97 2.65
N ILE A 338 -11.32 -8.10 3.49
CA ILE A 338 -11.63 -6.72 3.17
C ILE A 338 -10.81 -5.82 4.11
N SER A 339 -9.79 -5.14 3.57
CA SER A 339 -9.02 -4.16 4.33
C SER A 339 -9.51 -2.75 4.03
N ILE A 340 -9.79 -1.99 5.09
CA ILE A 340 -10.36 -0.65 5.04
C ILE A 340 -9.27 0.35 5.38
N HIS A 341 -9.01 1.27 4.45
CA HIS A 341 -8.03 2.34 4.55
C HIS A 341 -8.57 3.64 3.99
N LEU A 342 -7.97 4.76 4.38
CA LEU A 342 -8.17 6.06 3.76
C LEU A 342 -6.90 6.46 3.00
N ASN A 343 -7.09 7.00 1.79
CA ASN A 343 -5.96 7.49 1.01
C ASN A 343 -5.50 8.87 1.52
N SER A 344 -4.18 9.08 1.57
CA SER A 344 -3.62 10.42 1.74
C SER A 344 -3.48 11.12 0.37
N ILE A 345 -3.43 12.44 0.37
CA ILE A 345 -3.15 13.24 -0.83
C ILE A 345 -1.67 13.04 -1.18
N PRO A 346 -1.33 12.49 -2.35
CA PRO A 346 0.06 12.37 -2.77
C PRO A 346 0.64 13.75 -3.13
N ASP A 347 1.98 13.87 -3.06
CA ASP A 347 2.72 15.09 -3.46
C ASP A 347 2.76 15.26 -5.00
N ILE A 348 1.59 15.28 -5.62
CA ILE A 348 1.40 15.48 -7.06
C ILE A 348 0.35 16.58 -7.31
N PRO A 349 0.35 17.19 -8.52
CA PRO A 349 -0.62 18.23 -8.87
C PRO A 349 -2.01 17.63 -8.97
N MET A 350 -2.76 17.73 -7.91
CA MET A 350 -4.14 17.26 -7.88
C MET A 350 -5.05 18.40 -7.49
N ASN A 351 -6.20 18.48 -8.14
CA ASN A 351 -7.29 19.26 -7.61
C ASN A 351 -7.86 18.49 -6.41
N VAL A 352 -7.46 18.88 -5.22
CA VAL A 352 -7.83 18.20 -3.97
C VAL A 352 -9.35 18.07 -3.77
N HIS A 353 -10.14 18.95 -4.39
CA HIS A 353 -11.60 18.89 -4.33
C HIS A 353 -12.21 17.87 -5.30
N LYS A 354 -11.48 17.51 -6.36
CA LYS A 354 -11.91 16.50 -7.34
C LYS A 354 -11.49 15.09 -6.95
N ASN A 355 -10.52 14.97 -6.04
CA ASN A 355 -10.06 13.69 -5.52
C ASN A 355 -10.93 13.23 -4.36
N LYS A 356 -12.09 12.74 -4.68
CA LYS A 356 -13.04 12.16 -3.73
C LYS A 356 -13.64 10.90 -4.33
N GLY A 357 -14.08 10.01 -3.48
CA GLY A 357 -14.71 8.75 -3.85
C GLY A 357 -13.99 7.57 -3.27
N THR A 358 -14.50 6.39 -3.54
CA THR A 358 -13.95 5.13 -3.07
C THR A 358 -13.06 4.52 -4.15
N SER A 359 -11.88 4.04 -3.74
CA SER A 359 -10.99 3.25 -4.58
C SER A 359 -10.97 1.82 -4.06
N VAL A 360 -11.13 0.86 -4.95
CA VAL A 360 -11.02 -0.57 -4.62
C VAL A 360 -9.75 -1.11 -5.25
N TYR A 361 -8.90 -1.70 -4.41
CA TYR A 361 -7.67 -2.37 -4.84
C TYR A 361 -7.86 -3.87 -4.67
N TYR A 362 -7.50 -4.64 -5.66
CA TYR A 362 -7.59 -6.10 -5.65
C TYR A 362 -6.30 -6.70 -6.19
N PHE A 363 -6.03 -7.93 -5.79
CA PHE A 363 -4.75 -8.58 -6.06
C PHE A 363 -4.51 -8.85 -7.56
N ASN A 364 -5.57 -9.05 -8.32
CA ASN A 364 -5.48 -9.44 -9.73
C ASN A 364 -6.30 -8.50 -10.63
N PRO A 365 -5.73 -7.99 -11.75
CA PRO A 365 -6.43 -7.10 -12.68
C PRO A 365 -7.68 -7.72 -13.33
N ASN A 366 -7.81 -9.04 -13.32
CA ASN A 366 -9.00 -9.75 -13.82
C ASN A 366 -10.04 -10.03 -12.72
N SER A 367 -9.72 -9.77 -11.45
CA SER A 367 -10.71 -9.80 -10.38
C SER A 367 -11.64 -8.61 -10.59
N LYS A 368 -12.94 -8.87 -10.72
CA LYS A 368 -13.95 -7.80 -10.73
C LYS A 368 -14.31 -7.51 -9.29
N ALA A 369 -14.04 -6.29 -8.85
CA ALA A 369 -14.52 -5.80 -7.58
C ALA A 369 -16.02 -5.57 -7.60
#